data_371a3e121fa5712848dc620f7adb3650
#
_entry.id   371a3e121fa5712848dc620f7adb3650
#
_cell.length_a   1.000
_cell.length_b   1.000
_cell.length_c   1.000
_cell.angle_alpha   90.00
_cell.angle_beta   90.00
_cell.angle_gamma   90.00
#
_symmetry.space_group_name_H-M   'P 1'
#
loop_
_entity.id
_entity.type
_entity.pdbx_description
1 polymer ?
#
loop_
_entity_poly.entity_id
_entity_poly.type
_entity_poly.pdbx_seq_one_letter_code
_entity_poly.pdbx_strand_id
1 'polypeptide(L)'
;NSGFELLQGPAQFEGEILGGCIDSMYEMFSGWRHADMPEVCKRYGLFPDLDDWRGKILLLESCEEYMPPETYKKALETLKDTGVFDVVSGVLVGKPMDEVYAAEYKKLLAGVIANKELPIVCNLNIGHALPRCILPFGVRARVDAGEQVIRFG
;
A
#
# COMPACT_ATOMS: atom_id res chain seq x y z
N ASN A 1 -6.11 5.86 -18.70
CA ASN A 1 -6.60 4.53 -18.44
C ASN A 1 -7.37 4.51 -17.13
N SER A 2 -8.57 3.98 -17.14
CA SER A 2 -9.58 4.21 -16.10
C SER A 2 -9.91 2.99 -15.25
N GLY A 3 -9.12 1.93 -15.30
CA GLY A 3 -9.41 0.69 -14.57
C GLY A 3 -8.31 0.27 -13.60
N PHE A 4 -8.64 -0.69 -12.74
CA PHE A 4 -7.65 -1.37 -11.90
C PHE A 4 -6.64 -2.10 -12.78
N GLU A 5 -5.41 -2.17 -12.32
CA GLU A 5 -4.33 -2.89 -12.99
C GLU A 5 -3.78 -3.95 -12.05
N LEU A 6 -4.02 -5.22 -12.40
CA LEU A 6 -3.39 -6.33 -11.70
C LEU A 6 -1.92 -6.40 -12.10
N LEU A 7 -1.04 -6.08 -11.16
CA LEU A 7 0.41 -6.08 -11.39
C LEU A 7 0.99 -7.49 -11.26
N GLN A 8 0.51 -8.27 -10.31
CA GLN A 8 0.91 -9.66 -10.07
C GLN A 8 -0.09 -10.39 -9.18
N GLY A 9 0.07 -11.72 -9.06
CA GLY A 9 -0.74 -12.59 -8.21
C GLY A 9 -2.14 -12.86 -8.73
N PRO A 10 -2.99 -13.52 -7.94
CA PRO A 10 -4.38 -13.80 -8.31
C PRO A 10 -5.23 -12.53 -8.40
N ALA A 11 -6.18 -12.52 -9.33
CA ALA A 11 -7.08 -11.39 -9.55
C ALA A 11 -8.09 -11.18 -8.41
N GLN A 12 -8.32 -12.21 -7.60
CA GLN A 12 -9.31 -12.20 -6.53
C GLN A 12 -8.64 -12.44 -5.18
N PHE A 13 -8.95 -11.59 -4.20
CA PHE A 13 -8.51 -11.73 -2.81
C PHE A 13 -9.43 -10.94 -1.89
N GLU A 14 -9.34 -11.22 -0.59
CA GLU A 14 -10.21 -10.57 0.39
C GLU A 14 -9.49 -10.34 1.73
N GLY A 15 -10.00 -9.39 2.49
CA GLY A 15 -9.51 -9.03 3.82
C GLY A 15 -10.05 -7.68 4.26
N GLU A 16 -9.83 -7.33 5.49
CA GLU A 16 -10.04 -5.95 5.96
C GLU A 16 -8.94 -5.06 5.42
N ILE A 17 -9.30 -3.85 4.97
CA ILE A 17 -8.33 -2.89 4.48
C ILE A 17 -7.70 -2.14 5.65
N LEU A 18 -6.37 -2.10 5.67
CA LEU A 18 -5.56 -1.32 6.59
C LEU A 18 -4.37 -0.73 5.84
N GLY A 19 -3.90 0.44 6.23
CA GLY A 19 -2.77 1.10 5.58
C GLY A 19 -2.99 2.59 5.37
N GLY A 20 -2.54 3.12 4.26
CA GLY A 20 -2.67 4.53 3.90
C GLY A 20 -1.45 5.09 3.18
N CYS A 21 -1.03 6.29 3.55
CA CYS A 21 0.08 7.00 2.91
C CYS A 21 1.43 6.33 3.19
N ILE A 22 2.11 5.92 2.13
CA ILE A 22 3.43 5.28 2.24
C ILE A 22 4.49 6.23 2.82
N ASP A 23 4.38 7.52 2.53
CA ASP A 23 5.25 8.56 3.08
C ASP A 23 5.17 8.59 4.62
N SER A 24 3.94 8.52 5.14
CA SER A 24 3.70 8.48 6.58
C SER A 24 4.14 7.17 7.22
N MET A 25 3.95 6.04 6.54
CA MET A 25 4.46 4.76 7.04
C MET A 25 5.99 4.74 7.06
N TYR A 26 6.65 5.25 6.03
CA TYR A 26 8.10 5.36 5.98
C TYR A 26 8.64 6.27 7.08
N GLU A 27 7.92 7.36 7.38
CA GLU A 27 8.24 8.28 8.48
C GLU A 27 8.29 7.56 9.83
N MET A 28 7.41 6.60 10.08
CA MET A 28 7.37 5.84 11.33
C MET A 28 8.68 5.09 11.62
N PHE A 29 9.46 4.76 10.59
CA PHE A 29 10.72 4.03 10.71
C PHE A 29 11.95 4.89 10.47
N SER A 30 11.86 5.83 9.55
CA SER A 30 13.00 6.64 9.11
C SER A 30 13.20 7.91 9.93
N GLY A 31 12.12 8.49 10.42
CA GLY A 31 12.16 9.79 11.09
C GLY A 31 12.69 10.93 10.21
N TRP A 32 12.53 10.82 8.89
CA TRP A 32 13.14 11.75 7.93
C TRP A 32 12.58 13.16 8.01
N ARG A 33 11.34 13.32 8.47
CA ARG A 33 10.72 14.62 8.76
C ARG A 33 10.87 15.00 10.24
N HIS A 34 10.70 14.02 11.14
CA HIS A 34 10.69 14.20 12.59
C HIS A 34 11.55 13.11 13.22
N ALA A 35 12.73 13.48 13.69
CA ALA A 35 13.75 12.55 14.15
C ALA A 35 13.32 11.64 15.32
N ASP A 36 12.35 12.08 16.13
CA ASP A 36 11.79 11.33 17.26
C ASP A 36 10.63 10.38 16.85
N MET A 37 10.14 10.47 15.62
CA MET A 37 9.00 9.69 15.15
C MET A 37 9.20 8.16 15.32
N PRO A 38 10.35 7.56 15.00
CA PRO A 38 10.56 6.12 15.19
C PRO A 38 10.40 5.70 16.65
N GLU A 39 10.91 6.50 17.60
CA GLU A 39 10.76 6.21 19.03
C GLU A 39 9.30 6.30 19.47
N VAL A 40 8.62 7.37 19.07
CA VAL A 40 7.20 7.59 19.38
C VAL A 40 6.34 6.44 18.81
N CYS A 41 6.54 6.11 17.54
CA CYS A 41 5.79 5.02 16.90
C CYS A 41 6.00 3.68 17.58
N LYS A 42 7.23 3.36 17.94
CA LYS A 42 7.56 2.14 18.70
C LYS A 42 6.93 2.13 20.08
N ARG A 43 7.02 3.25 20.81
CA ARG A 43 6.46 3.39 22.16
C ARG A 43 4.94 3.14 22.19
N TYR A 44 4.22 3.64 21.20
CA TYR A 44 2.77 3.58 21.16
C TYR A 44 2.23 2.48 20.23
N GLY A 45 3.09 1.66 19.63
CA GLY A 45 2.68 0.58 18.73
C GLY A 45 1.86 1.07 17.53
N LEU A 46 2.26 2.20 16.92
CA LEU A 46 1.46 2.81 15.85
C LEU A 46 1.52 2.01 14.54
N PHE A 47 2.60 1.31 14.27
CA PHE A 47 2.63 0.33 13.20
C PHE A 47 2.19 -1.02 13.78
N PRO A 48 1.10 -1.62 13.26
CA PRO A 48 0.58 -2.87 13.78
C PRO A 48 1.61 -4.01 13.72
N ASP A 49 1.51 -4.98 14.61
CA ASP A 49 2.34 -6.17 14.54
C ASP A 49 1.87 -7.13 13.42
N LEU A 50 2.65 -8.18 13.17
CA LEU A 50 2.36 -9.11 12.06
C LEU A 50 1.06 -9.90 12.26
N ASP A 51 0.64 -10.14 13.50
CA ASP A 51 -0.62 -10.84 13.77
C ASP A 51 -1.82 -9.94 13.45
N ASP A 52 -1.72 -8.65 13.70
CA ASP A 52 -2.74 -7.67 13.28
C ASP A 52 -2.79 -7.52 11.76
N TRP A 53 -1.66 -7.60 11.07
CA TRP A 53 -1.60 -7.55 9.61
C TRP A 53 -2.08 -8.82 8.90
N ARG A 54 -2.05 -9.96 9.58
CA ARG A 54 -2.34 -11.26 8.97
C ARG A 54 -3.71 -11.32 8.31
N GLY A 55 -3.71 -11.62 7.01
CA GLY A 55 -4.93 -11.73 6.21
C GLY A 55 -5.61 -10.41 5.87
N LYS A 56 -5.04 -9.27 6.25
CA LYS A 56 -5.55 -7.95 5.84
C LYS A 56 -5.10 -7.60 4.42
N ILE A 57 -5.73 -6.61 3.84
CA ILE A 57 -5.31 -5.98 2.59
C ILE A 57 -4.52 -4.72 2.97
N LEU A 58 -3.27 -4.66 2.54
CA LEU A 58 -2.45 -3.47 2.72
C LEU A 58 -2.81 -2.43 1.66
N LEU A 59 -3.27 -1.27 2.10
CA LEU A 59 -3.46 -0.10 1.24
C LEU A 59 -2.21 0.76 1.25
N LEU A 60 -1.71 1.10 0.07
CA LEU A 60 -0.63 2.06 -0.13
C LEU A 60 -1.11 3.18 -1.06
N GLU A 61 -0.88 4.42 -0.65
CA GLU A 61 -1.07 5.58 -1.52
C GLU A 61 0.07 6.58 -1.28
N SER A 62 0.37 7.41 -2.28
CA SER A 62 1.41 8.43 -2.20
C SER A 62 0.80 9.83 -2.15
N CYS A 63 1.42 10.71 -1.40
CA CYS A 63 0.94 12.08 -1.22
C CYS A 63 1.48 13.05 -2.29
N GLU A 64 1.13 14.33 -2.13
CA GLU A 64 1.48 15.45 -3.01
C GLU A 64 2.97 15.82 -3.00
N GLU A 65 3.76 15.22 -2.15
CA GLU A 65 5.21 15.48 -2.10
C GLU A 65 6.00 14.77 -3.20
N TYR A 66 5.32 13.96 -4.02
CA TYR A 66 5.94 13.25 -5.15
C TYR A 66 7.22 12.52 -4.77
N MET A 67 7.11 11.61 -3.80
CA MET A 67 8.26 10.84 -3.31
C MET A 67 9.15 10.33 -4.46
N PRO A 68 10.45 10.67 -4.51
CA PRO A 68 11.33 10.18 -5.56
C PRO A 68 11.40 8.65 -5.58
N PRO A 69 11.56 8.01 -6.75
CA PRO A 69 11.61 6.54 -6.87
C PRO A 69 12.61 5.86 -5.95
N GLU A 70 13.77 6.49 -5.70
CA GLU A 70 14.80 5.97 -4.78
C GLU A 70 14.29 5.93 -3.33
N THR A 71 13.55 6.96 -2.91
CA THR A 71 12.95 7.02 -1.57
C THR A 71 11.77 6.05 -1.48
N TYR A 72 10.95 5.96 -2.53
CA TYR A 72 9.86 4.99 -2.62
C TYR A 72 10.37 3.54 -2.49
N LYS A 73 11.50 3.24 -3.13
CA LYS A 73 12.19 1.96 -2.99
C LYS A 73 12.57 1.68 -1.54
N LYS A 74 13.20 2.65 -0.86
CA LYS A 74 13.58 2.53 0.56
C LYS A 74 12.36 2.31 1.45
N ALA A 75 11.26 3.02 1.18
CA ALA A 75 10.02 2.85 1.92
C ALA A 75 9.46 1.44 1.76
N LEU A 76 9.44 0.89 0.53
CA LEU A 76 9.02 -0.49 0.27
C LEU A 76 9.94 -1.51 0.93
N GLU A 77 11.25 -1.32 0.88
CA GLU A 77 12.24 -2.17 1.54
C GLU A 77 12.04 -2.15 3.07
N THR A 78 11.79 -0.99 3.64
CA THR A 78 11.47 -0.83 5.07
C THR A 78 10.20 -1.60 5.45
N LEU A 79 9.13 -1.48 4.66
CA LEU A 79 7.91 -2.28 4.88
C LEU A 79 8.17 -3.77 4.72
N LYS A 80 8.96 -4.18 3.74
CA LYS A 80 9.35 -5.58 3.53
C LYS A 80 10.09 -6.14 4.75
N ASP A 81 10.99 -5.37 5.34
CA ASP A 81 11.77 -5.78 6.51
C ASP A 81 10.90 -5.99 7.76
N THR A 82 9.70 -5.39 7.81
CA THR A 82 8.71 -5.69 8.87
C THR A 82 8.09 -7.08 8.74
N GLY A 83 8.14 -7.70 7.56
CA GLY A 83 7.46 -8.95 7.24
C GLY A 83 6.00 -8.77 6.78
N VAL A 84 5.50 -7.55 6.64
CA VAL A 84 4.08 -7.29 6.31
C VAL A 84 3.65 -7.95 5.00
N PHE A 85 4.51 -7.96 3.97
CA PHE A 85 4.21 -8.58 2.69
C PHE A 85 4.12 -10.12 2.72
N ASP A 86 4.57 -10.75 3.80
CA ASP A 86 4.49 -12.20 3.98
C ASP A 86 3.18 -12.65 4.63
N VAL A 87 2.43 -11.72 5.22
CA VAL A 87 1.23 -12.05 6.01
C VAL A 87 -0.07 -11.43 5.48
N VAL A 88 0.00 -10.35 4.70
CA VAL A 88 -1.21 -9.75 4.10
C VAL A 88 -1.77 -10.60 2.96
N SER A 89 -3.07 -10.50 2.72
CA SER A 89 -3.76 -11.21 1.64
C SER A 89 -3.61 -10.57 0.27
N GLY A 90 -3.25 -9.29 0.22
CA GLY A 90 -3.04 -8.53 -1.00
C GLY A 90 -2.66 -7.09 -0.73
N VAL A 91 -2.29 -6.38 -1.79
CA VAL A 91 -1.90 -4.99 -1.76
C VAL A 91 -2.75 -4.19 -2.75
N LEU A 92 -3.38 -3.14 -2.26
CA LEU A 92 -4.07 -2.14 -3.08
C LEU A 92 -3.21 -0.88 -3.15
N VAL A 93 -2.98 -0.38 -4.36
CA VAL A 93 -2.13 0.79 -4.57
C VAL A 93 -2.92 1.91 -5.24
N GLY A 94 -3.01 3.04 -4.57
CA GLY A 94 -3.63 4.24 -5.11
C GLY A 94 -2.85 4.80 -6.30
N LYS A 95 -3.58 5.41 -7.21
CA LYS A 95 -2.99 6.17 -8.30
C LYS A 95 -2.16 7.31 -7.69
N PRO A 96 -0.87 7.46 -8.04
CA PRO A 96 -0.10 8.60 -7.55
C PRO A 96 -0.67 9.91 -8.10
N MET A 97 -0.56 10.98 -7.31
CA MET A 97 -1.02 12.30 -7.71
C MET A 97 -0.37 12.71 -9.03
N ASP A 98 -1.18 13.24 -9.95
CA ASP A 98 -0.76 13.65 -11.30
C ASP A 98 -0.06 12.54 -12.11
N GLU A 99 -0.18 11.28 -11.67
CA GLU A 99 0.48 10.09 -12.24
C GLU A 99 2.02 10.18 -12.24
N VAL A 100 2.59 11.10 -11.43
CA VAL A 100 4.03 11.27 -11.30
C VAL A 100 4.67 9.97 -10.77
N TYR A 101 5.69 9.49 -11.47
CA TYR A 101 6.40 8.23 -11.18
C TYR A 101 5.56 6.95 -11.22
N ALA A 102 4.36 6.98 -11.81
CA ALA A 102 3.45 5.81 -11.81
C ALA A 102 4.11 4.54 -12.37
N ALA A 103 4.87 4.66 -13.45
CA ALA A 103 5.56 3.52 -14.08
C ALA A 103 6.72 3.01 -13.22
N GLU A 104 7.48 3.91 -12.61
CA GLU A 104 8.61 3.60 -11.72
C GLU A 104 8.11 2.90 -10.45
N TYR A 105 7.06 3.42 -9.82
CA TYR A 105 6.46 2.81 -8.63
C TYR A 105 5.98 1.38 -8.88
N LYS A 106 5.32 1.12 -10.03
CA LYS A 106 4.90 -0.23 -10.39
C LYS A 106 6.07 -1.20 -10.54
N LYS A 107 7.16 -0.76 -11.16
CA LYS A 107 8.39 -1.56 -11.27
C LYS A 107 8.99 -1.87 -9.91
N LEU A 108 9.02 -0.87 -9.02
CA LEU A 108 9.55 -1.02 -7.67
C LEU A 108 8.69 -1.94 -6.81
N LEU A 109 7.35 -1.81 -6.87
CA LEU A 109 6.42 -2.72 -6.20
C LEU A 109 6.68 -4.17 -6.59
N ALA A 110 6.71 -4.47 -7.90
CA ALA A 110 6.96 -5.82 -8.39
C ALA A 110 8.38 -6.32 -8.07
N GLY A 111 9.38 -5.44 -8.05
CA GLY A 111 10.77 -5.79 -7.81
C GLY A 111 11.10 -5.99 -6.34
N VAL A 112 10.59 -5.14 -5.45
CA VAL A 112 10.85 -5.21 -4.00
C VAL A 112 9.97 -6.27 -3.35
N ILE A 113 8.67 -6.32 -3.72
CA ILE A 113 7.75 -7.37 -3.25
C ILE A 113 7.97 -8.61 -4.10
N ALA A 114 8.97 -9.40 -3.73
CA ALA A 114 9.42 -10.55 -4.51
C ALA A 114 8.46 -11.76 -4.50
N ASN A 115 7.48 -11.78 -3.58
CA ASN A 115 6.47 -12.83 -3.50
C ASN A 115 5.45 -12.69 -4.65
N LYS A 116 5.62 -13.46 -5.72
CA LYS A 116 4.76 -13.39 -6.92
C LYS A 116 3.33 -13.89 -6.69
N GLU A 117 3.09 -14.63 -5.62
CA GLU A 117 1.75 -15.10 -5.23
C GLU A 117 0.95 -14.01 -4.51
N LEU A 118 1.60 -12.99 -3.96
CA LEU A 118 0.90 -11.87 -3.34
C LEU A 118 0.26 -10.98 -4.40
N PRO A 119 -1.08 -10.86 -4.43
CA PRO A 119 -1.74 -9.99 -5.41
C PRO A 119 -1.44 -8.52 -5.13
N ILE A 120 -1.09 -7.80 -6.20
CA ILE A 120 -0.91 -6.35 -6.17
C ILE A 120 -1.80 -5.75 -7.25
N VAL A 121 -2.74 -4.91 -6.82
CA VAL A 121 -3.65 -4.18 -7.72
C VAL A 121 -3.36 -2.70 -7.61
N CYS A 122 -3.01 -2.10 -8.74
CA CYS A 122 -2.65 -0.68 -8.85
C CYS A 122 -3.74 0.14 -9.55
N ASN A 123 -3.49 1.42 -9.64
CA ASN A 123 -4.31 2.38 -10.38
C ASN A 123 -5.71 2.61 -9.78
N LEU A 124 -5.83 2.45 -8.45
CA LEU A 124 -7.06 2.76 -7.76
C LEU A 124 -7.25 4.29 -7.62
N ASN A 125 -8.50 4.73 -7.75
CA ASN A 125 -8.88 6.13 -7.52
C ASN A 125 -9.03 6.42 -6.02
N ILE A 126 -7.94 6.34 -5.28
CA ILE A 126 -7.86 6.58 -3.83
C ILE A 126 -6.62 7.42 -3.51
N GLY A 127 -6.58 8.00 -2.32
CA GLY A 127 -5.47 8.84 -1.88
C GLY A 127 -5.54 10.25 -2.43
N HIS A 128 -4.43 10.78 -2.93
CA HIS A 128 -4.31 12.19 -3.34
C HIS A 128 -4.67 12.44 -4.81
N ALA A 129 -4.74 11.39 -5.65
CA ALA A 129 -5.16 11.55 -7.06
C ALA A 129 -6.67 11.83 -7.20
N LEU A 130 -7.05 12.55 -8.26
CA LEU A 130 -8.44 12.80 -8.62
C LEU A 130 -8.81 12.02 -9.90
N PRO A 131 -10.07 11.56 -10.04
CA PRO A 131 -11.10 11.50 -9.00
C PRO A 131 -10.75 10.49 -7.90
N ARG A 132 -11.34 10.64 -6.72
CA ARG A 132 -11.08 9.71 -5.61
C ARG A 132 -12.37 9.18 -5.00
N CYS A 133 -12.34 7.95 -4.54
CA CYS A 133 -13.43 7.32 -3.79
C CYS A 133 -13.06 7.14 -2.32
N ILE A 134 -14.08 6.89 -1.51
CA ILE A 134 -13.93 6.58 -0.09
C ILE A 134 -13.80 5.06 0.05
N LEU A 135 -12.82 4.61 0.83
CA LEU A 135 -12.68 3.23 1.23
C LEU A 135 -12.92 3.10 2.75
N PRO A 136 -13.81 2.21 3.19
CA PRO A 136 -14.00 1.96 4.62
C PRO A 136 -12.87 1.08 5.16
N PHE A 137 -12.21 1.52 6.23
CA PHE A 137 -11.30 0.68 7.01
C PHE A 137 -12.07 -0.17 8.02
N GLY A 138 -11.50 -1.32 8.40
CA GLY A 138 -12.09 -2.22 9.38
C GLY A 138 -13.34 -2.98 8.87
N VAL A 139 -13.59 -2.94 7.58
CA VAL A 139 -14.66 -3.69 6.92
C VAL A 139 -14.05 -4.68 5.94
N ARG A 140 -14.58 -5.90 5.90
CA ARG A 140 -14.11 -6.91 4.94
C ARG A 140 -14.37 -6.43 3.51
N ALA A 141 -13.33 -6.44 2.71
CA ALA A 141 -13.37 -6.13 1.29
C ALA A 141 -13.07 -7.39 0.46
N ARG A 142 -13.79 -7.57 -0.64
CA ARG A 142 -13.50 -8.56 -1.67
C ARG A 142 -13.12 -7.84 -2.94
N VAL A 143 -11.90 -8.06 -3.38
CA VAL A 143 -11.33 -7.45 -4.59
C VAL A 143 -11.41 -8.43 -5.72
N ASP A 144 -11.92 -7.97 -6.86
CA ASP A 144 -11.86 -8.68 -8.14
C ASP A 144 -11.31 -7.73 -9.21
N ALA A 145 -10.04 -7.89 -9.53
CA ALA A 145 -9.38 -7.07 -10.53
C ALA A 145 -9.83 -7.39 -11.95
N GLY A 146 -10.31 -8.60 -12.20
CA GLY A 146 -10.88 -9.01 -13.51
C GLY A 146 -12.21 -8.32 -13.77
N GLU A 147 -13.10 -8.31 -12.77
CA GLU A 147 -14.40 -7.62 -12.84
C GLU A 147 -14.31 -6.12 -12.55
N GLN A 148 -13.15 -5.60 -12.15
CA GLN A 148 -12.93 -4.17 -11.83
C GLN A 148 -13.79 -3.69 -10.65
N VAL A 149 -13.96 -4.51 -9.61
CA VAL A 149 -14.81 -4.18 -8.46
C VAL A 149 -14.14 -4.46 -7.12
N ILE A 150 -14.53 -3.68 -6.12
CA ILE A 150 -14.28 -3.95 -4.71
C ILE A 150 -15.65 -3.93 -4.01
N ARG A 151 -16.01 -5.04 -3.36
CA ARG A 151 -17.26 -5.19 -2.62
C ARG A 151 -16.96 -5.21 -1.12
N PHE A 152 -17.77 -4.53 -0.34
CA PHE A 152 -17.67 -4.45 1.11
C PHE A 152 -18.84 -5.14 1.79
N GLY A 153 -18.58 -5.83 2.90
CA GLY A 153 -19.61 -6.56 3.67
C GLY A 153 -19.27 -8.00 3.98
#